data_62c33e1cd40edd532ba7a5e38bbf35f9
#
_entry.id   62c33e1cd40edd532ba7a5e38bbf35f9
#
_cell.length_a   1.000
_cell.length_b   1.000
_cell.length_c   1.000
_cell.angle_alpha   90.00
_cell.angle_beta   90.00
_cell.angle_gamma   90.00
#
_symmetry.space_group_name_H-M   'P 1'
#
loop_
_entity.id
_entity.type
_entity.pdbx_description
1 polymer ?
#
loop_
_entity_poly.entity_id
_entity_poly.type
_entity_poly.pdbx_seq_one_letter_code
_entity_poly.pdbx_strand_id
1 'polypeptide(L)'
;MNTKRFAIISDLHSNLEAVTAVLEDIKSQGVEEIYCLGDVIGYGPNPNEVLSLSEKFIITIIGNHDEAVLSGKELENFNPVAAEAALWTKDEISHPRVSHELSAQNRRYLENMRKRVKKGHFLFSHGSAKSNTEYIVSYYDTSESFKYMEQNEIKVCFVGHTHRPGIFIEGRFSMLSWDADDFHSIEENKKMIVNVGSVGQPRDENRKASYVIVDDKRVFYRRVKYDVDKTIKKIYAIKRLNNYLGNRLKSKKKDDKVSVFYK
;
A
#
# COMPACT_ATOMS: atom_id res chain seq x y z
N MET A 1 21.07 0.48 -23.35
CA MET A 1 19.96 1.40 -23.12
C MET A 1 19.66 1.38 -21.65
N ASN A 2 19.70 2.53 -20.98
CA ASN A 2 19.36 2.59 -19.55
C ASN A 2 17.86 2.36 -19.43
N THR A 3 17.46 1.18 -18.99
CA THR A 3 16.06 0.86 -18.70
C THR A 3 15.59 1.75 -17.56
N LYS A 4 14.56 2.54 -17.82
CA LYS A 4 14.03 3.49 -16.82
C LYS A 4 13.44 2.69 -15.66
N ARG A 5 14.06 2.77 -14.47
CA ARG A 5 13.61 2.12 -13.25
C ARG A 5 12.63 3.02 -12.51
N PHE A 6 11.60 2.43 -11.91
CA PHE A 6 10.64 3.13 -11.07
C PHE A 6 10.28 2.31 -9.84
N ALA A 7 9.90 2.97 -8.77
CA ALA A 7 9.45 2.34 -7.54
C ALA A 7 7.92 2.29 -7.46
N ILE A 8 7.38 1.24 -6.88
CA ILE A 8 5.97 1.12 -6.57
C ILE A 8 5.79 0.82 -5.09
N ILE A 9 5.07 1.68 -4.41
CA ILE A 9 4.75 1.61 -2.99
C ILE A 9 3.24 1.49 -2.80
N SER A 10 2.78 1.00 -1.67
CA SER A 10 1.36 0.88 -1.33
C SER A 10 1.14 0.86 0.17
N ASP A 11 -0.10 1.15 0.58
CA ASP A 11 -0.56 0.96 1.96
C ASP A 11 0.36 1.66 2.96
N LEU A 12 0.50 2.99 2.78
CA LEU A 12 1.39 3.84 3.60
C LEU A 12 0.81 4.07 4.99
N HIS A 13 -0.51 4.13 5.05
CA HIS A 13 -1.29 4.18 6.28
C HIS A 13 -0.76 5.17 7.30
N SER A 14 -0.53 6.43 6.89
CA SER A 14 -0.10 7.50 7.80
C SER A 14 1.13 7.15 8.68
N ASN A 15 1.97 6.18 8.26
CA ASN A 15 3.16 5.74 8.97
C ASN A 15 4.38 6.52 8.48
N LEU A 16 4.60 7.71 9.06
CA LEU A 16 5.66 8.62 8.64
C LEU A 16 7.04 7.99 8.71
N GLU A 17 7.34 7.22 9.76
CA GLU A 17 8.63 6.58 9.96
C GLU A 17 8.93 5.57 8.84
N ALA A 18 7.94 4.77 8.47
CA ALA A 18 8.09 3.78 7.40
C ALA A 18 8.22 4.46 6.02
N VAL A 19 7.38 5.46 5.75
CA VAL A 19 7.41 6.21 4.48
C VAL A 19 8.74 6.91 4.31
N THR A 20 9.24 7.60 5.34
CA THR A 20 10.53 8.30 5.28
C THR A 20 11.67 7.32 4.98
N ALA A 21 11.74 6.19 5.69
CA ALA A 21 12.77 5.19 5.47
C ALA A 21 12.72 4.59 4.05
N VAL A 22 11.53 4.32 3.54
CA VAL A 22 11.35 3.81 2.17
C VAL A 22 11.77 4.84 1.12
N LEU A 23 11.42 6.11 1.30
CA LEU A 23 11.83 7.18 0.36
C LEU A 23 13.35 7.38 0.34
N GLU A 24 14.01 7.25 1.49
CA GLU A 24 15.48 7.27 1.58
C GLU A 24 16.11 6.06 0.87
N ASP A 25 15.55 4.84 1.05
CA ASP A 25 16.02 3.65 0.35
C ASP A 25 15.82 3.79 -1.17
N ILE A 26 14.65 4.23 -1.66
CA ILE A 26 14.39 4.48 -3.08
C ILE A 26 15.42 5.43 -3.68
N LYS A 27 15.70 6.54 -2.98
CA LYS A 27 16.73 7.50 -3.39
C LYS A 27 18.12 6.86 -3.45
N SER A 28 18.48 6.03 -2.46
CA SER A 28 19.76 5.31 -2.44
C SER A 28 19.92 4.32 -3.59
N GLN A 29 18.79 3.80 -4.12
CA GLN A 29 18.76 2.92 -5.29
C GLN A 29 18.85 3.70 -6.62
N GLY A 30 18.95 5.03 -6.59
CA GLY A 30 19.00 5.87 -7.79
C GLY A 30 17.68 5.87 -8.58
N VAL A 31 16.54 5.73 -7.90
CA VAL A 31 15.19 5.73 -8.50
C VAL A 31 14.51 7.05 -8.16
N GLU A 32 13.96 7.72 -9.18
CA GLU A 32 13.31 9.02 -9.03
C GLU A 32 11.79 8.94 -9.19
N GLU A 33 11.29 8.02 -10.04
CA GLU A 33 9.86 7.87 -10.27
C GLU A 33 9.23 6.94 -9.23
N ILE A 34 8.22 7.45 -8.54
CA ILE A 34 7.47 6.72 -7.52
C ILE A 34 5.99 6.67 -7.90
N TYR A 35 5.41 5.48 -7.88
CA TYR A 35 4.01 5.19 -8.07
C TYR A 35 3.44 4.65 -6.75
N CYS A 36 2.32 5.21 -6.27
CA CYS A 36 1.65 4.76 -5.06
C CYS A 36 0.31 4.10 -5.42
N LEU A 37 0.09 2.91 -4.88
CA LEU A 37 -1.14 2.15 -5.18
C LEU A 37 -2.28 2.45 -4.19
N GLY A 38 -2.15 3.48 -3.35
CA GLY A 38 -3.22 3.92 -2.46
C GLY A 38 -3.04 3.52 -1.00
N ASP A 39 -4.09 3.77 -0.23
CA ASP A 39 -4.09 3.71 1.22
C ASP A 39 -2.93 4.53 1.81
N VAL A 40 -2.86 5.79 1.34
CA VAL A 40 -1.89 6.78 1.81
C VAL A 40 -2.15 7.11 3.27
N ILE A 41 -3.43 7.20 3.65
CA ILE A 41 -3.89 7.55 5.00
C ILE A 41 -4.67 6.42 5.66
N GLY A 42 -5.15 6.65 6.89
CA GLY A 42 -5.80 5.65 7.73
C GLY A 42 -4.80 4.93 8.66
N TYR A 43 -5.29 4.33 9.71
CA TYR A 43 -4.59 3.57 10.76
C TYR A 43 -3.51 4.33 11.53
N GLY A 44 -2.55 4.91 10.86
CA GLY A 44 -1.33 5.47 11.48
C GLY A 44 -1.49 6.91 11.95
N PRO A 45 -0.47 7.43 12.68
CA PRO A 45 -0.61 8.64 13.47
C PRO A 45 -0.26 9.95 12.75
N ASN A 46 0.23 9.91 11.50
CA ASN A 46 0.77 11.08 10.80
C ASN A 46 0.14 11.32 9.41
N PRO A 47 -1.20 11.52 9.30
CA PRO A 47 -1.85 11.63 8.00
C PRO A 47 -1.41 12.86 7.19
N ASN A 48 -1.29 14.04 7.82
CA ASN A 48 -0.93 15.28 7.12
C ASN A 48 0.49 15.22 6.55
N GLU A 49 1.44 14.71 7.34
CA GLU A 49 2.84 14.61 6.92
C GLU A 49 3.00 13.60 5.77
N VAL A 50 2.29 12.47 5.83
CA VAL A 50 2.35 11.46 4.76
C VAL A 50 1.70 11.96 3.49
N LEU A 51 0.56 12.68 3.56
CA LEU A 51 -0.05 13.33 2.40
C LEU A 51 0.93 14.31 1.74
N SER A 52 1.57 15.19 2.53
CA SER A 52 2.57 16.13 2.00
C SER A 52 3.76 15.44 1.31
N LEU A 53 4.24 14.31 1.84
CA LEU A 53 5.29 13.54 1.20
C LEU A 53 4.82 12.91 -0.11
N SER A 54 3.55 12.55 -0.18
CA SER A 54 2.95 11.84 -1.32
C SER A 54 2.70 12.73 -2.55
N GLU A 55 2.68 14.04 -2.40
CA GLU A 55 2.53 15.00 -3.51
C GLU A 55 3.64 14.89 -4.56
N LYS A 56 4.78 14.32 -4.19
CA LYS A 56 5.93 14.11 -5.09
C LYS A 56 5.80 12.87 -5.96
N PHE A 57 4.80 12.03 -5.72
CA PHE A 57 4.62 10.79 -6.49
C PHE A 57 4.06 11.10 -7.87
N ILE A 58 4.53 10.36 -8.87
CA ILE A 58 4.11 10.54 -10.27
C ILE A 58 2.63 10.22 -10.46
N ILE A 59 2.16 9.16 -9.77
CA ILE A 59 0.77 8.71 -9.76
C ILE A 59 0.47 8.20 -8.37
N THR A 60 -0.71 8.55 -7.86
CA THR A 60 -1.31 7.91 -6.69
C THR A 60 -2.68 7.37 -7.05
N ILE A 61 -2.87 6.08 -6.83
CA ILE A 61 -4.16 5.40 -6.93
C ILE A 61 -4.91 5.64 -5.61
N ILE A 62 -6.22 5.76 -5.64
CA ILE A 62 -7.03 5.85 -4.43
C ILE A 62 -7.24 4.46 -3.85
N GLY A 63 -6.88 4.27 -2.57
CA GLY A 63 -7.22 3.07 -1.82
C GLY A 63 -8.58 3.18 -1.14
N ASN A 64 -9.05 2.10 -0.53
CA ASN A 64 -10.34 2.11 0.15
C ASN A 64 -10.33 2.97 1.41
N HIS A 65 -9.22 3.09 2.13
CA HIS A 65 -9.09 4.00 3.27
C HIS A 65 -9.11 5.46 2.83
N ASP A 66 -8.42 5.82 1.76
CA ASP A 66 -8.42 7.17 1.20
C ASP A 66 -9.85 7.57 0.78
N GLU A 67 -10.56 6.68 0.07
CA GLU A 67 -11.94 6.90 -0.39
C GLU A 67 -12.92 7.03 0.78
N ALA A 68 -12.77 6.21 1.82
CA ALA A 68 -13.60 6.27 3.02
C ALA A 68 -13.39 7.57 3.82
N VAL A 69 -12.15 8.03 3.96
CA VAL A 69 -11.84 9.31 4.62
C VAL A 69 -12.39 10.47 3.83
N LEU A 70 -12.23 10.48 2.50
CA LEU A 70 -12.69 11.55 1.62
C LEU A 70 -14.21 11.66 1.60
N SER A 71 -14.90 10.54 1.34
CA SER A 71 -16.35 10.52 1.14
C SER A 71 -17.16 10.38 2.43
N GLY A 72 -16.59 9.72 3.45
CA GLY A 72 -17.30 9.28 4.66
C GLY A 72 -18.27 8.12 4.40
N LYS A 73 -18.26 7.54 3.21
CA LYS A 73 -19.09 6.40 2.81
C LYS A 73 -18.36 5.08 3.05
N GLU A 74 -19.11 3.99 3.06
CA GLU A 74 -18.61 2.62 3.19
C GLU A 74 -17.88 2.28 4.50
N LEU A 75 -17.93 3.18 5.50
CA LEU A 75 -17.36 2.90 6.83
C LEU A 75 -18.04 1.72 7.52
N GLU A 76 -19.30 1.43 7.15
CA GLU A 76 -20.04 0.25 7.60
C GLU A 76 -19.43 -1.08 7.13
N ASN A 77 -18.67 -1.06 6.02
CA ASN A 77 -17.96 -2.23 5.49
C ASN A 77 -16.60 -2.44 6.18
N PHE A 78 -16.17 -1.50 7.00
CA PHE A 78 -14.92 -1.59 7.74
C PHE A 78 -15.15 -2.32 9.07
N ASN A 79 -14.11 -3.03 9.54
CA ASN A 79 -14.12 -3.45 10.94
C ASN A 79 -14.09 -2.21 11.87
N PRO A 80 -14.63 -2.29 13.09
CA PRO A 80 -14.78 -1.13 13.97
C PRO A 80 -13.49 -0.33 14.19
N VAL A 81 -12.34 -1.01 14.34
CA VAL A 81 -11.03 -0.36 14.56
C VAL A 81 -10.60 0.44 13.32
N ALA A 82 -10.87 -0.09 12.13
CA ALA A 82 -10.55 0.61 10.87
C ALA A 82 -11.47 1.80 10.66
N ALA A 83 -12.77 1.67 10.96
CA ALA A 83 -13.74 2.74 10.86
C ALA A 83 -13.41 3.90 11.82
N GLU A 84 -13.11 3.60 13.09
CA GLU A 84 -12.69 4.61 14.06
C GLU A 84 -11.43 5.35 13.63
N ALA A 85 -10.43 4.62 13.10
CA ALA A 85 -9.20 5.22 12.61
C ALA A 85 -9.45 6.11 11.38
N ALA A 86 -10.34 5.73 10.46
CA ALA A 86 -10.71 6.53 9.31
C ALA A 86 -11.44 7.83 9.72
N LEU A 87 -12.36 7.75 10.67
CA LEU A 87 -13.03 8.93 11.24
C LEU A 87 -12.05 9.87 11.93
N TRP A 88 -11.13 9.31 12.74
CA TRP A 88 -10.08 10.13 13.35
C TRP A 88 -9.20 10.80 12.29
N THR A 89 -8.79 10.06 11.27
CA THR A 89 -7.97 10.59 10.16
C THR A 89 -8.67 11.73 9.45
N LYS A 90 -9.97 11.58 9.15
CA LYS A 90 -10.79 12.62 8.53
C LYS A 90 -10.81 13.91 9.35
N ASP A 91 -11.03 13.77 10.67
CA ASP A 91 -11.01 14.92 11.57
C ASP A 91 -9.63 15.56 11.66
N GLU A 92 -8.56 14.75 11.68
CA GLU A 92 -7.17 15.23 11.81
C GLU A 92 -6.71 16.04 10.59
N ILE A 93 -7.04 15.61 9.36
CA ILE A 93 -6.66 16.35 8.15
C ILE A 93 -7.48 17.63 7.92
N SER A 94 -8.61 17.79 8.62
CA SER A 94 -9.47 18.97 8.58
C SER A 94 -9.55 19.71 9.92
N HIS A 95 -8.71 19.34 10.90
CA HIS A 95 -8.75 19.93 12.24
C HIS A 95 -8.40 21.43 12.20
N PRO A 96 -9.02 22.27 13.05
CA PRO A 96 -8.73 23.72 13.11
C PRO A 96 -7.27 24.10 13.35
N ARG A 97 -6.46 23.20 13.90
CA ARG A 97 -4.99 23.36 14.02
C ARG A 97 -4.25 23.25 12.68
N VAL A 98 -4.85 22.60 11.71
CA VAL A 98 -4.35 22.54 10.34
C VAL A 98 -4.78 23.82 9.64
N SER A 99 -3.88 24.49 8.92
CA SER A 99 -4.27 25.68 8.19
C SER A 99 -5.35 25.35 7.14
N HIS A 100 -6.25 26.29 6.86
CA HIS A 100 -7.27 26.13 5.81
C HIS A 100 -6.64 25.76 4.47
N GLU A 101 -5.48 26.31 4.18
CA GLU A 101 -4.73 26.03 2.96
C GLU A 101 -4.27 24.57 2.90
N LEU A 102 -3.63 24.05 3.96
CA LEU A 102 -3.18 22.65 4.03
C LEU A 102 -4.36 21.67 4.00
N SER A 103 -5.44 21.97 4.71
CA SER A 103 -6.66 21.15 4.68
C SER A 103 -7.27 21.09 3.27
N ALA A 104 -7.35 22.24 2.59
CA ALA A 104 -7.81 22.30 1.21
C ALA A 104 -6.86 21.59 0.22
N GLN A 105 -5.55 21.64 0.45
CA GLN A 105 -4.54 20.95 -0.33
C GLN A 105 -4.66 19.43 -0.17
N ASN A 106 -4.74 18.95 1.07
CA ASN A 106 -4.95 17.53 1.39
C ASN A 106 -6.21 16.99 0.69
N ARG A 107 -7.31 17.74 0.79
CA ARG A 107 -8.57 17.36 0.14
C ARG A 107 -8.43 17.29 -1.39
N ARG A 108 -7.87 18.32 -2.02
CA ARG A 108 -7.62 18.33 -3.48
C ARG A 108 -6.72 17.18 -3.91
N TYR A 109 -5.70 16.84 -3.12
CA TYR A 109 -4.84 15.72 -3.41
C TYR A 109 -5.62 14.40 -3.44
N LEU A 110 -6.45 14.12 -2.42
CA LEU A 110 -7.29 12.93 -2.36
C LEU A 110 -8.32 12.88 -3.51
N GLU A 111 -8.97 14.01 -3.82
CA GLU A 111 -9.96 14.12 -4.92
C GLU A 111 -9.34 13.87 -6.30
N ASN A 112 -8.06 14.14 -6.48
CA ASN A 112 -7.33 13.92 -7.73
C ASN A 112 -6.75 12.51 -7.89
N MET A 113 -6.80 11.67 -6.87
CA MET A 113 -6.36 10.28 -6.96
C MET A 113 -7.22 9.49 -7.94
N ARG A 114 -6.61 8.57 -8.68
CA ARG A 114 -7.28 7.76 -9.70
C ARG A 114 -7.56 6.36 -9.20
N LYS A 115 -8.69 5.77 -9.62
CA LYS A 115 -9.00 4.37 -9.23
C LYS A 115 -8.05 3.36 -9.85
N ARG A 116 -7.59 3.61 -11.08
CA ARG A 116 -6.64 2.76 -11.82
C ARG A 116 -5.93 3.58 -12.89
N VAL A 117 -4.71 3.19 -13.22
CA VAL A 117 -3.95 3.79 -14.33
C VAL A 117 -3.28 2.68 -15.14
N LYS A 118 -3.47 2.69 -16.46
CA LYS A 118 -2.72 1.88 -17.41
C LYS A 118 -1.61 2.74 -18.03
N LYS A 119 -0.37 2.20 -18.04
CA LYS A 119 0.79 2.82 -18.70
C LYS A 119 1.51 1.73 -19.51
N GLY A 120 1.36 1.78 -20.82
CA GLY A 120 1.81 0.68 -21.68
C GLY A 120 1.12 -0.63 -21.33
N HIS A 121 1.90 -1.66 -21.04
CA HIS A 121 1.42 -2.97 -20.63
C HIS A 121 1.33 -3.16 -19.10
N PHE A 122 1.57 -2.10 -18.32
CA PHE A 122 1.42 -2.07 -16.87
C PHE A 122 0.06 -1.52 -16.45
N LEU A 123 -0.55 -2.12 -15.44
CA LEU A 123 -1.72 -1.61 -14.75
C LEU A 123 -1.38 -1.37 -13.29
N PHE A 124 -1.79 -0.22 -12.77
CA PHE A 124 -1.67 0.16 -11.37
C PHE A 124 -3.07 0.23 -10.77
N SER A 125 -3.34 -0.54 -9.73
CA SER A 125 -4.62 -0.60 -9.04
C SER A 125 -4.38 -0.87 -7.56
N HIS A 126 -5.36 -0.57 -6.68
CA HIS A 126 -5.19 -0.86 -5.26
C HIS A 126 -5.49 -2.32 -4.94
N GLY A 127 -6.67 -2.84 -5.31
CA GLY A 127 -7.15 -4.17 -4.93
C GLY A 127 -6.88 -5.25 -5.97
N SER A 128 -7.49 -5.10 -7.16
CA SER A 128 -7.34 -6.06 -8.27
C SER A 128 -7.30 -5.33 -9.62
N ALA A 129 -7.14 -6.06 -10.73
CA ALA A 129 -7.22 -5.45 -12.05
C ALA A 129 -8.59 -4.82 -12.36
N LYS A 130 -9.65 -5.26 -11.69
CA LYS A 130 -11.04 -4.80 -11.91
C LYS A 130 -11.55 -3.85 -10.83
N SER A 131 -11.05 -3.94 -9.62
CA SER A 131 -11.58 -3.24 -8.45
C SER A 131 -10.49 -2.74 -7.53
N ASN A 132 -10.68 -1.56 -6.93
CA ASN A 132 -9.77 -1.01 -5.92
C ASN A 132 -10.05 -1.56 -4.50
N THR A 133 -11.07 -2.40 -4.32
CA THR A 133 -11.46 -2.96 -3.01
C THR A 133 -11.45 -4.49 -2.96
N GLU A 134 -11.24 -5.17 -4.09
CA GLU A 134 -11.22 -6.62 -4.16
C GLU A 134 -9.89 -7.17 -3.62
N TYR A 135 -9.97 -8.18 -2.74
CA TYR A 135 -8.79 -8.86 -2.20
C TYR A 135 -8.32 -9.99 -3.13
N ILE A 136 -7.02 -9.99 -3.44
CA ILE A 136 -6.34 -11.13 -4.08
C ILE A 136 -5.44 -11.76 -3.03
N VAL A 137 -5.92 -12.80 -2.35
CA VAL A 137 -5.18 -13.50 -1.28
C VAL A 137 -4.68 -14.87 -1.71
N SER A 138 -5.26 -15.44 -2.76
CA SER A 138 -4.91 -16.75 -3.30
C SER A 138 -4.89 -16.74 -4.83
N TYR A 139 -4.35 -17.80 -5.43
CA TYR A 139 -4.38 -17.96 -6.88
C TYR A 139 -5.81 -18.02 -7.45
N TYR A 140 -6.76 -18.56 -6.71
CA TYR A 140 -8.14 -18.67 -7.15
C TYR A 140 -8.83 -17.31 -7.33
N ASP A 141 -8.38 -16.28 -6.61
CA ASP A 141 -8.92 -14.92 -6.70
C ASP A 141 -8.43 -14.17 -7.97
N THR A 142 -7.48 -14.74 -8.71
CA THR A 142 -6.83 -14.06 -9.84
C THR A 142 -7.57 -14.19 -11.18
N SER A 143 -8.49 -15.15 -11.31
CA SER A 143 -9.11 -15.53 -12.59
C SER A 143 -9.74 -14.36 -13.34
N GLU A 144 -10.57 -13.57 -12.66
CA GLU A 144 -11.22 -12.40 -13.24
C GLU A 144 -10.24 -11.27 -13.58
N SER A 145 -9.19 -11.13 -12.75
CA SER A 145 -8.11 -10.17 -13.03
C SER A 145 -7.31 -10.56 -14.27
N PHE A 146 -6.93 -11.85 -14.45
CA PHE A 146 -6.24 -12.30 -15.64
C PHE A 146 -7.08 -12.16 -16.90
N LYS A 147 -8.39 -12.46 -16.83
CA LYS A 147 -9.33 -12.26 -17.93
C LYS A 147 -9.43 -10.77 -18.31
N TYR A 148 -9.53 -9.87 -17.34
CA TYR A 148 -9.51 -8.43 -17.58
C TYR A 148 -8.21 -7.98 -18.22
N MET A 149 -7.07 -8.47 -17.73
CA MET A 149 -5.74 -8.16 -18.26
C MET A 149 -5.61 -8.60 -19.72
N GLU A 150 -6.13 -9.80 -20.09
CA GLU A 150 -6.17 -10.27 -21.47
C GLU A 150 -6.93 -9.31 -22.38
N GLN A 151 -8.17 -8.96 -22.00
CA GLN A 151 -9.05 -8.09 -22.77
C GLN A 151 -8.51 -6.67 -22.95
N ASN A 152 -7.58 -6.24 -22.09
CA ASN A 152 -7.04 -4.88 -22.07
C ASN A 152 -5.54 -4.81 -22.41
N GLU A 153 -4.95 -5.90 -22.93
CA GLU A 153 -3.53 -5.97 -23.31
C GLU A 153 -2.59 -5.57 -22.16
N ILE A 154 -2.90 -6.02 -20.95
CA ILE A 154 -2.12 -5.79 -19.75
C ILE A 154 -1.25 -7.02 -19.47
N LYS A 155 0.04 -6.82 -19.30
CA LYS A 155 1.01 -7.87 -19.00
C LYS A 155 1.26 -8.01 -17.51
N VAL A 156 1.41 -6.90 -16.81
CA VAL A 156 1.63 -6.87 -15.37
C VAL A 156 0.65 -5.93 -14.70
N CYS A 157 -0.03 -6.44 -13.66
CA CYS A 157 -0.89 -5.65 -12.78
C CYS A 157 -0.24 -5.54 -11.40
N PHE A 158 0.01 -4.32 -10.94
CA PHE A 158 0.52 -4.05 -9.60
C PHE A 158 -0.63 -3.72 -8.66
N VAL A 159 -0.66 -4.39 -7.49
CA VAL A 159 -1.68 -4.26 -6.46
C VAL A 159 -1.08 -4.18 -5.06
N GLY A 160 -1.87 -3.71 -4.09
CA GLY A 160 -1.56 -3.68 -2.66
C GLY A 160 -2.66 -4.33 -1.83
N HIS A 161 -3.31 -3.55 -0.93
CA HIS A 161 -4.55 -3.84 -0.20
C HIS A 161 -4.48 -5.01 0.81
N THR A 162 -3.89 -6.15 0.44
CA THR A 162 -3.73 -7.28 1.37
C THR A 162 -2.60 -7.09 2.37
N HIS A 163 -1.69 -6.15 2.10
CA HIS A 163 -0.43 -5.90 2.81
C HIS A 163 0.53 -7.10 2.83
N ARG A 164 0.34 -8.05 1.92
CA ARG A 164 1.16 -9.26 1.81
C ARG A 164 1.82 -9.29 0.45
N PRO A 165 3.14 -9.11 0.36
CA PRO A 165 3.83 -9.16 -0.91
C PRO A 165 3.79 -10.56 -1.51
N GLY A 166 3.62 -10.64 -2.84
CA GLY A 166 3.56 -11.91 -3.55
C GLY A 166 3.35 -11.71 -5.03
N ILE A 167 3.58 -12.77 -5.79
CA ILE A 167 3.44 -12.78 -7.24
C ILE A 167 2.53 -13.92 -7.67
N PHE A 168 1.53 -13.60 -8.45
CA PHE A 168 0.68 -14.56 -9.15
C PHE A 168 1.03 -14.49 -10.64
N ILE A 169 1.51 -15.59 -11.18
CA ILE A 169 1.79 -15.74 -12.60
C ILE A 169 0.72 -16.66 -13.18
N GLU A 170 0.25 -16.37 -14.37
CA GLU A 170 -0.75 -17.19 -15.06
C GLU A 170 -0.30 -18.65 -15.09
N GLY A 171 -1.08 -19.54 -14.44
CA GLY A 171 -0.77 -20.96 -14.25
C GLY A 171 0.03 -21.32 -13.01
N ARG A 172 0.55 -20.37 -12.21
CA ARG A 172 1.27 -20.63 -10.97
C ARG A 172 1.23 -19.47 -9.98
N PHE A 173 1.43 -19.79 -8.70
CA PHE A 173 1.62 -18.81 -7.63
C PHE A 173 3.03 -18.92 -7.07
N SER A 174 3.65 -17.78 -6.77
CA SER A 174 4.94 -17.68 -6.08
C SER A 174 4.81 -16.75 -4.88
N MET A 175 4.96 -17.29 -3.69
CA MET A 175 5.17 -16.49 -2.48
C MET A 175 6.62 -16.08 -2.34
N LEU A 176 6.83 -14.86 -1.84
CA LEU A 176 8.17 -14.36 -1.55
C LEU A 176 8.71 -14.91 -0.25
N SER A 177 10.04 -15.02 -0.17
CA SER A 177 10.74 -15.23 1.09
C SER A 177 10.52 -14.03 2.03
N TRP A 178 10.21 -14.30 3.30
CA TRP A 178 9.81 -13.31 4.31
C TRP A 178 10.85 -12.20 4.56
N ASP A 179 12.12 -12.51 4.40
CA ASP A 179 13.24 -11.65 4.83
C ASP A 179 14.17 -11.18 3.71
N ALA A 180 14.04 -11.68 2.50
CA ALA A 180 14.97 -11.41 1.42
C ALA A 180 14.52 -10.24 0.55
N ASP A 181 15.49 -9.46 0.11
CA ASP A 181 15.39 -8.71 -1.13
C ASP A 181 15.43 -9.74 -2.27
N ASP A 182 14.33 -9.89 -2.99
CA ASP A 182 14.19 -10.92 -4.04
C ASP A 182 13.78 -10.26 -5.37
N PHE A 183 14.04 -10.96 -6.49
CA PHE A 183 13.61 -10.45 -7.78
C PHE A 183 12.90 -11.54 -8.59
N HIS A 184 12.00 -11.10 -9.46
CA HIS A 184 11.25 -11.98 -10.37
C HIS A 184 11.29 -11.41 -11.79
N SER A 185 11.56 -12.29 -12.74
CA SER A 185 11.54 -11.93 -14.16
C SER A 185 10.10 -11.74 -14.66
N ILE A 186 9.89 -10.71 -15.45
CA ILE A 186 8.64 -10.50 -16.20
C ILE A 186 8.70 -11.40 -17.43
N GLU A 187 7.93 -12.49 -17.42
CA GLU A 187 7.90 -13.46 -18.50
C GLU A 187 7.12 -12.91 -19.71
N GLU A 188 7.70 -13.04 -20.91
CA GLU A 188 7.12 -12.43 -22.14
C GLU A 188 5.71 -12.92 -22.46
N ASN A 189 5.44 -14.22 -22.26
CA ASN A 189 4.22 -14.90 -22.65
C ASN A 189 3.28 -15.20 -21.46
N LYS A 190 3.47 -14.56 -20.31
CA LYS A 190 2.65 -14.77 -19.12
C LYS A 190 2.16 -13.45 -18.56
N LYS A 191 0.93 -13.47 -18.06
CA LYS A 191 0.43 -12.36 -17.25
C LYS A 191 0.89 -12.52 -15.81
N MET A 192 1.12 -11.39 -15.15
CA MET A 192 1.62 -11.35 -13.78
C MET A 192 0.82 -10.33 -12.95
N ILE A 193 0.39 -10.75 -11.77
CA ILE A 193 -0.13 -9.84 -10.75
C ILE A 193 0.90 -9.77 -9.63
N VAL A 194 1.34 -8.55 -9.30
CA VAL A 194 2.38 -8.29 -8.31
C VAL A 194 1.75 -7.53 -7.15
N ASN A 195 1.62 -8.19 -6.00
CA ASN A 195 1.28 -7.49 -4.78
C ASN A 195 2.56 -6.94 -4.16
N VAL A 196 2.66 -5.62 -4.07
CA VAL A 196 3.89 -4.95 -3.60
C VAL A 196 4.06 -4.98 -2.07
N GLY A 197 3.06 -5.50 -1.36
CA GLY A 197 3.01 -5.47 0.10
C GLY A 197 2.60 -4.11 0.64
N SER A 198 3.02 -3.79 1.86
CA SER A 198 2.69 -2.55 2.52
C SER A 198 3.94 -1.87 3.07
N VAL A 199 4.00 -0.55 2.90
CA VAL A 199 5.00 0.30 3.56
C VAL A 199 4.63 0.49 5.03
N GLY A 200 3.40 0.89 5.31
CA GLY A 200 2.99 1.37 6.63
C GLY A 200 2.54 0.30 7.61
N GLN A 201 1.98 -0.82 7.11
CA GLN A 201 1.41 -1.86 7.98
C GLN A 201 1.56 -3.27 7.36
N PRO A 202 2.76 -3.83 7.22
CA PRO A 202 2.98 -5.18 6.71
C PRO A 202 2.21 -6.23 7.52
N ARG A 203 1.64 -7.24 6.82
CA ARG A 203 0.81 -8.32 7.43
C ARG A 203 1.35 -9.72 7.13
N ASP A 204 2.60 -9.80 6.72
CA ASP A 204 3.30 -11.03 6.35
C ASP A 204 4.31 -11.50 7.42
N GLU A 205 4.09 -11.14 8.70
CA GLU A 205 4.95 -11.46 9.84
C GLU A 205 6.32 -10.75 9.85
N ASN A 206 6.65 -10.00 8.80
CA ASN A 206 7.84 -9.18 8.70
C ASN A 206 7.52 -7.72 9.04
N ARG A 207 8.25 -7.14 10.01
CA ARG A 207 8.06 -5.74 10.46
C ARG A 207 8.63 -4.71 9.49
N LYS A 208 9.49 -5.13 8.56
CA LYS A 208 10.11 -4.24 7.57
C LYS A 208 9.07 -3.79 6.56
N ALA A 209 9.08 -2.51 6.21
CA ALA A 209 8.29 -1.97 5.12
C ALA A 209 8.60 -2.72 3.80
N SER A 210 7.58 -2.96 2.98
CA SER A 210 7.72 -3.64 1.69
C SER A 210 7.38 -2.70 0.55
N TYR A 211 8.19 -2.73 -0.51
CA TYR A 211 7.91 -2.07 -1.78
C TYR A 211 8.65 -2.78 -2.92
N VAL A 212 8.41 -2.38 -4.17
CA VAL A 212 9.13 -2.94 -5.32
C VAL A 212 9.80 -1.86 -6.17
N ILE A 213 10.92 -2.22 -6.79
CA ILE A 213 11.54 -1.49 -7.91
C ILE A 213 11.31 -2.32 -9.17
N VAL A 214 10.93 -1.68 -10.25
CA VAL A 214 10.61 -2.34 -11.53
C VAL A 214 11.52 -1.78 -12.62
N ASP A 215 12.06 -2.66 -13.44
CA ASP A 215 12.61 -2.34 -14.75
C ASP A 215 11.81 -3.07 -15.85
N ASP A 216 12.21 -2.97 -17.11
CA ASP A 216 11.46 -3.58 -18.23
C ASP A 216 11.37 -5.11 -18.16
N LYS A 217 12.21 -5.75 -17.36
CA LYS A 217 12.36 -7.22 -17.33
C LYS A 217 12.13 -7.84 -15.97
N ARG A 218 12.18 -7.05 -14.88
CA ARG A 218 12.23 -7.59 -13.52
C ARG A 218 11.48 -6.72 -12.53
N VAL A 219 10.95 -7.38 -11.52
CA VAL A 219 10.39 -6.80 -10.31
C VAL A 219 11.31 -7.16 -9.15
N PHE A 220 11.86 -6.17 -8.46
CA PHE A 220 12.75 -6.33 -7.32
C PHE A 220 11.99 -5.95 -6.05
N TYR A 221 11.82 -6.89 -5.14
CA TYR A 221 11.26 -6.60 -3.82
C TYR A 221 12.34 -6.05 -2.89
N ARG A 222 11.92 -5.07 -2.07
CA ARG A 222 12.75 -4.42 -1.06
C ARG A 222 12.10 -4.51 0.30
N ARG A 223 12.92 -4.72 1.34
CA ARG A 223 12.50 -4.78 2.73
C ARG A 223 13.28 -3.77 3.56
N VAL A 224 12.63 -2.71 3.98
CA VAL A 224 13.26 -1.57 4.64
C VAL A 224 12.94 -1.55 6.13
N LYS A 225 13.99 -1.51 6.96
CA LYS A 225 13.83 -1.30 8.41
C LYS A 225 13.47 0.16 8.67
N TYR A 226 12.58 0.39 9.63
CA TYR A 226 12.23 1.71 10.12
C TYR A 226 12.03 1.67 11.65
N ASP A 227 11.88 2.83 12.29
CA ASP A 227 11.63 2.93 13.72
C ASP A 227 10.18 2.60 14.06
N VAL A 228 9.88 1.31 14.12
CA VAL A 228 8.54 0.78 14.43
C VAL A 228 8.07 1.22 15.81
N ASP A 229 8.98 1.24 16.79
CA ASP A 229 8.63 1.56 18.17
C ASP A 229 8.23 3.03 18.33
N LYS A 230 8.81 3.92 17.53
CA LYS A 230 8.42 5.33 17.46
C LYS A 230 7.00 5.49 16.92
N THR A 231 6.66 4.77 15.84
CA THR A 231 5.29 4.75 15.31
C THR A 231 4.29 4.21 16.34
N ILE A 232 4.61 3.11 17.02
CA ILE A 232 3.77 2.51 18.06
C ILE A 232 3.51 3.51 19.20
N LYS A 233 4.57 4.18 19.68
CA LYS A 233 4.44 5.19 20.75
C LYS A 233 3.51 6.33 20.35
N LYS A 234 3.59 6.81 19.10
CA LYS A 234 2.70 7.85 18.59
C LYS A 234 1.23 7.36 18.55
N ILE A 235 0.99 6.14 18.06
CA ILE A 235 -0.37 5.55 18.05
C ILE A 235 -0.94 5.51 19.48
N TYR A 236 -0.18 5.02 20.45
CA TYR A 236 -0.63 4.92 21.85
C TYR A 236 -0.87 6.29 22.52
N ALA A 237 -0.18 7.33 22.07
CA ALA A 237 -0.36 8.69 22.59
C ALA A 237 -1.69 9.33 22.08
N ILE A 238 -2.28 8.82 21.02
CA ILE A 238 -3.51 9.34 20.43
C ILE A 238 -4.71 8.56 20.98
N LYS A 239 -5.44 9.14 21.94
CA LYS A 239 -6.57 8.48 22.64
C LYS A 239 -7.66 7.94 21.70
N ARG A 240 -7.84 8.54 20.52
CA ARG A 240 -8.82 8.14 19.52
C ARG A 240 -8.36 7.03 18.59
N LEU A 241 -7.07 6.67 18.61
CA LEU A 241 -6.55 5.51 17.88
C LEU A 241 -6.50 4.30 18.81
N ASN A 242 -7.12 3.21 18.37
CA ASN A 242 -7.11 1.98 19.14
C ASN A 242 -5.68 1.42 19.25
N ASN A 243 -5.27 1.06 20.46
CA ASN A 243 -3.94 0.49 20.73
C ASN A 243 -3.67 -0.79 19.91
N TYR A 244 -4.71 -1.49 19.47
CA TYR A 244 -4.58 -2.64 18.57
C TYR A 244 -3.80 -2.30 17.29
N LEU A 245 -3.91 -1.07 16.77
CA LEU A 245 -3.17 -0.61 15.58
C LEU A 245 -1.65 -0.62 15.82
N GLY A 246 -1.21 -0.15 16.99
CA GLY A 246 0.19 -0.25 17.39
C GLY A 246 0.63 -1.70 17.65
N ASN A 247 -0.24 -2.51 18.27
CA ASN A 247 0.06 -3.93 18.51
C ASN A 247 0.26 -4.71 17.21
N ARG A 248 -0.47 -4.40 16.15
CA ARG A 248 -0.30 -5.03 14.82
C ARG A 248 1.08 -4.79 14.20
N LEU A 249 1.77 -3.71 14.57
CA LEU A 249 3.12 -3.42 14.08
C LEU A 249 4.21 -4.19 14.83
N LYS A 250 3.88 -4.80 15.98
CA LYS A 250 4.82 -5.66 16.71
C LYS A 250 5.03 -6.98 15.94
N SER A 251 6.26 -7.49 15.97
CA SER A 251 6.52 -8.85 15.48
C SER A 251 5.67 -9.84 16.26
N LYS A 252 4.96 -10.72 15.60
CA LYS A 252 4.39 -11.88 16.27
C LYS A 252 5.55 -12.77 16.67
N LYS A 253 5.85 -12.86 17.97
CA LYS A 253 6.62 -13.99 18.47
C LYS A 253 5.80 -15.26 18.23
N LYS A 254 6.45 -16.38 17.93
CA LYS A 254 5.82 -17.69 17.62
C LYS A 254 4.78 -18.19 18.67
N ASP A 255 4.67 -17.51 19.82
CA ASP A 255 3.81 -17.94 20.94
C ASP A 255 2.41 -17.28 20.95
N ASP A 256 2.15 -16.28 20.12
CA ASP A 256 0.83 -15.63 20.05
C ASP A 256 -0.04 -16.29 18.95
N LYS A 257 -0.48 -17.54 19.19
CA LYS A 257 -1.57 -18.17 18.44
C LYS A 257 -2.90 -17.49 18.79
N VAL A 258 -3.16 -16.32 18.22
CA VAL A 258 -4.52 -15.80 18.10
C VAL A 258 -5.03 -16.16 16.70
N SER A 259 -5.80 -17.24 16.65
CA SER A 259 -6.58 -17.61 15.48
C SER A 259 -7.63 -16.52 15.22
N VAL A 260 -7.36 -15.63 14.28
CA VAL A 260 -8.39 -14.74 13.74
C VAL A 260 -9.13 -15.52 12.67
N PHE A 261 -10.29 -16.06 13.04
CA PHE A 261 -11.24 -16.61 12.09
C PHE A 261 -11.80 -15.47 11.25
N TYR A 262 -11.51 -15.47 9.96
CA TYR A 262 -12.27 -14.71 8.98
C TYR A 262 -13.60 -15.45 8.78
N LYS A 263 -14.70 -14.82 9.16
CA LYS A 263 -16.04 -15.13 8.65
C LYS A 263 -16.31 -14.30 7.43
#